data_b3414e055b67f71d8dbb7fbc1ff81ab4
#
_entry.id   b3414e055b67f71d8dbb7fbc1ff81ab4
#
_cell.length_a   1.000
_cell.length_b   1.000
_cell.length_c   1.000
_cell.angle_alpha   90.00
_cell.angle_beta   90.00
_cell.angle_gamma   90.00
#
_symmetry.space_group_name_H-M   'P 1'
#
loop_
_entity.id
_entity.type
_entity.pdbx_description
1 polymer ?
#
loop_
_entity_poly.entity_id
_entity_poly.type
_entity_poly.pdbx_seq_one_letter_code
_entity_poly.pdbx_strand_id
1 'polypeptide(L)'
;MPRKSRPLPGETCPASGVARERGTDTDCGNTAGERTGVSRGRSSARSHEPGVSEHPKWGALKVPEGLTPARRTKPSGTAETAAACQLELALEAGPGARSLAAETDRGQSESGLWRQCLSPANLNEAWRRVRTNGGAAGIDGMSVAAFPAFWRAHGAQVLAKLENGTYRPSPVRRTLIPKKTGGERPLGIPTVLDRVIQQALAQELGGVFEATFSENSYAYRPGRNAHDALRAVRAAAAEGLTEAVDCDLKSFFDHVDHDLLMARVADKVRDQRVLRLIGRYLRAGVVLLDGRKERTPRGVPQGGPLSPLLANIMLTPLDRELERRGRRFARYADDFLVLVPNRCEAERAMGEVVAFVEGELKLTVNAAKSRVDRLARCTFLGCRIERKQIRWSEAAVDEFRAKVRRLTSRTWGVSMERRLGSLGRYVQGWFGYYRISRTWGQVRELDKWMRRRVRQCYWKQWKRGPTRRRRLLRLGAHPTTVHLASRSRKGCWRMSTNSIVQAALTNEWLETQGVPDLPALWVAYHYPPPLEPEPKAPAKAAVR
;
A
#
# COMPACT_ATOMS: atom_id res chain seq x y z
N MET A 1 58.43 -31.66 22.15
CA MET A 1 59.48 -32.31 21.32
C MET A 1 59.24 -33.82 21.29
N PRO A 2 59.45 -34.52 20.15
CA PRO A 2 59.69 -34.09 18.78
C PRO A 2 58.72 -34.73 17.75
N ARG A 3 58.68 -34.22 16.64
CA ARG A 3 59.08 -34.31 15.21
C ARG A 3 57.92 -34.74 14.31
N LYS A 4 57.55 -33.86 13.45
CA LYS A 4 57.76 -33.73 12.00
C LYS A 4 57.81 -35.00 11.17
N SER A 5 56.92 -35.17 10.21
CA SER A 5 57.22 -35.56 8.84
C SER A 5 56.09 -35.20 7.85
N ARG A 6 56.46 -34.48 6.82
CA ARG A 6 55.93 -34.33 5.45
C ARG A 6 56.78 -35.25 4.56
N PRO A 7 56.61 -35.37 3.18
CA PRO A 7 55.46 -35.25 2.29
C PRO A 7 55.47 -36.18 1.04
N LEU A 8 54.49 -36.00 0.10
CA LEU A 8 54.53 -36.09 -1.39
C LEU A 8 54.46 -37.49 -2.10
N PRO A 9 54.26 -37.59 -3.42
CA PRO A 9 53.40 -36.87 -4.41
C PRO A 9 52.76 -37.77 -5.50
N GLY A 10 52.08 -37.12 -6.48
CA GLY A 10 51.86 -37.64 -7.82
C GLY A 10 50.45 -38.13 -8.12
N GLU A 11 49.73 -37.74 -9.15
CA GLU A 11 49.97 -37.70 -10.62
C GLU A 11 48.88 -36.83 -11.27
N THR A 12 49.17 -35.87 -12.05
CA THR A 12 49.26 -35.62 -13.49
C THR A 12 47.95 -35.61 -14.28
N CYS A 13 47.70 -34.43 -14.84
CA CYS A 13 46.77 -34.14 -15.94
C CYS A 13 47.13 -34.88 -17.27
N PRO A 14 46.25 -34.86 -18.27
CA PRO A 14 46.66 -34.09 -19.43
C PRO A 14 45.61 -33.13 -20.01
N ALA A 15 46.18 -32.09 -20.61
CA ALA A 15 45.51 -31.10 -21.44
C ALA A 15 45.57 -31.50 -22.91
N SER A 16 44.59 -31.00 -23.70
CA SER A 16 44.73 -30.70 -25.13
C SER A 16 43.51 -29.85 -25.50
N GLY A 17 43.49 -28.77 -26.23
CA GLY A 17 44.49 -28.19 -27.13
C GLY A 17 43.70 -27.38 -28.18
N VAL A 18 43.89 -26.06 -28.20
CA VAL A 18 44.00 -25.16 -29.35
C VAL A 18 43.03 -25.25 -30.52
N ALA A 19 42.34 -24.15 -30.84
CA ALA A 19 42.49 -23.47 -32.12
C ALA A 19 41.91 -22.04 -32.09
N ARG A 20 42.80 -21.08 -32.37
CA ARG A 20 42.50 -19.70 -32.80
C ARG A 20 42.29 -19.73 -34.32
N GLU A 21 41.31 -18.98 -34.82
CA GLU A 21 41.44 -18.38 -36.17
C GLU A 21 41.05 -16.89 -36.11
N ARG A 22 41.93 -16.11 -36.74
CA ARG A 22 41.81 -14.67 -37.04
C ARG A 22 41.45 -14.53 -38.53
N GLY A 23 40.91 -13.40 -38.86
CA GLY A 23 40.93 -12.84 -40.22
C GLY A 23 39.57 -12.32 -40.59
N THR A 24 39.32 -11.19 -41.19
CA THR A 24 40.09 -10.01 -41.64
C THR A 24 39.04 -9.01 -42.13
N ASP A 25 39.39 -7.73 -42.04
CA ASP A 25 38.72 -6.55 -42.61
C ASP A 25 38.34 -6.69 -44.09
N THR A 26 37.28 -5.93 -44.48
CA THR A 26 37.19 -5.06 -45.67
C THR A 26 35.87 -4.35 -45.66
N ASP A 27 35.77 -3.12 -45.53
CA ASP A 27 35.80 -1.83 -46.17
C ASP A 27 34.93 -1.65 -47.41
N CYS A 28 34.38 -0.42 -47.53
CA CYS A 28 33.82 0.30 -48.68
C CYS A 28 32.35 0.14 -49.07
N GLY A 29 31.71 1.29 -49.13
CA GLY A 29 30.64 1.57 -50.07
C GLY A 29 29.68 2.71 -49.76
N ASN A 30 30.18 3.89 -49.96
CA ASN A 30 29.45 5.18 -49.98
C ASN A 30 28.58 5.29 -51.24
N THR A 31 27.29 5.64 -51.18
CA THR A 31 26.62 6.40 -52.27
C THR A 31 25.47 7.27 -51.74
N ALA A 32 25.51 8.49 -52.24
CA ALA A 32 24.65 9.62 -52.01
C ALA A 32 23.37 9.62 -52.88
N GLY A 33 22.44 10.51 -52.50
CA GLY A 33 21.38 11.05 -53.33
C GLY A 33 20.00 10.56 -52.92
N GLU A 34 19.01 11.37 -52.61
CA GLU A 34 18.47 12.54 -53.29
C GLU A 34 17.48 13.30 -52.38
N ARG A 35 17.51 14.60 -52.52
CA ARG A 35 16.53 15.53 -51.94
C ARG A 35 15.29 15.60 -52.85
N THR A 36 14.09 15.49 -52.26
CA THR A 36 12.93 16.23 -52.82
C THR A 36 12.12 16.79 -51.67
N GLY A 37 11.99 18.10 -51.69
CA GLY A 37 11.10 18.85 -50.83
C GLY A 37 9.69 18.91 -51.41
N VAL A 38 8.68 18.89 -50.53
CA VAL A 38 7.34 19.44 -50.84
C VAL A 38 6.72 20.09 -49.59
N SER A 39 6.50 21.35 -49.75
CA SER A 39 5.52 22.33 -49.23
C SER A 39 4.64 22.05 -48.01
N ARG A 40 4.59 23.10 -47.23
CA ARG A 40 3.66 23.51 -46.14
C ARG A 40 2.18 23.29 -46.47
N GLY A 41 1.49 22.57 -45.60
CA GLY A 41 0.05 22.63 -45.43
C GLY A 41 -0.30 22.83 -43.95
N ARG A 42 -0.78 24.04 -43.58
CA ARG A 42 -1.42 24.30 -42.28
C ARG A 42 -2.83 23.71 -42.32
N SER A 43 -3.15 22.76 -41.46
CA SER A 43 -4.53 22.49 -41.09
C SER A 43 -4.61 22.39 -39.56
N SER A 44 -5.41 23.30 -39.00
CA SER A 44 -5.78 23.36 -37.60
C SER A 44 -6.83 22.27 -37.32
N ALA A 45 -6.44 21.17 -36.73
CA ALA A 45 -7.38 20.24 -36.10
C ALA A 45 -7.30 20.42 -34.59
N ARG A 46 -8.35 20.96 -34.00
CA ARG A 46 -8.60 20.90 -32.55
C ARG A 46 -8.87 19.46 -32.18
N SER A 47 -7.91 18.79 -31.58
CA SER A 47 -8.11 17.52 -30.89
C SER A 47 -8.67 17.81 -29.50
N HIS A 48 -9.91 17.40 -29.26
CA HIS A 48 -10.48 17.26 -27.94
C HIS A 48 -9.63 16.23 -27.15
N GLU A 49 -8.93 16.68 -26.13
CA GLU A 49 -8.38 15.79 -25.12
C GLU A 49 -9.52 15.23 -24.26
N PRO A 50 -9.62 13.90 -24.10
CA PRO A 50 -10.53 13.31 -23.13
C PRO A 50 -10.07 13.67 -21.73
N GLY A 51 -11.01 14.10 -20.89
CA GLY A 51 -10.80 14.49 -19.51
C GLY A 51 -9.99 13.45 -18.74
N VAL A 52 -8.94 13.91 -18.07
CA VAL A 52 -8.10 13.13 -17.15
C VAL A 52 -9.00 12.63 -16.03
N SER A 53 -9.41 11.37 -16.11
CA SER A 53 -10.06 10.66 -15.02
C SER A 53 -9.11 10.65 -13.82
N GLU A 54 -9.59 11.15 -12.69
CA GLU A 54 -8.88 11.07 -11.42
C GLU A 54 -8.52 9.60 -11.14
N HIS A 55 -7.23 9.33 -11.02
CA HIS A 55 -6.72 8.00 -10.67
C HIS A 55 -7.32 7.51 -9.35
N PRO A 56 -7.78 6.25 -9.27
CA PRO A 56 -8.23 5.67 -8.01
C PRO A 56 -7.10 5.77 -6.99
N LYS A 57 -7.45 6.32 -5.84
CA LYS A 57 -6.58 6.39 -4.67
C LYS A 57 -6.14 4.96 -4.33
N TRP A 58 -4.87 4.67 -4.50
CA TRP A 58 -4.26 3.51 -3.88
C TRP A 58 -4.59 3.55 -2.40
N GLY A 59 -5.19 2.49 -1.88
CA GLY A 59 -5.46 2.39 -0.47
C GLY A 59 -4.18 2.63 0.30
N ALA A 60 -4.02 3.85 0.81
CA ALA A 60 -3.05 4.11 1.84
C ALA A 60 -3.38 3.15 2.97
N LEU A 61 -2.42 2.31 3.34
CA LEU A 61 -2.47 1.58 4.60
C LEU A 61 -2.89 2.59 5.67
N LYS A 62 -4.13 2.49 6.14
CA LYS A 62 -4.63 3.39 7.18
C LYS A 62 -3.80 3.14 8.42
N VAL A 63 -3.03 4.12 8.79
CA VAL A 63 -2.42 4.21 10.12
C VAL A 63 -3.57 4.40 11.12
N PRO A 64 -3.62 3.67 12.25
CA PRO A 64 -4.63 3.89 13.28
C PRO A 64 -4.58 5.33 13.76
N GLU A 65 -5.74 5.99 13.85
CA GLU A 65 -5.91 7.31 14.43
C GLU A 65 -5.63 7.24 15.93
N GLY A 66 -4.67 8.00 16.35
CA GLY A 66 -4.34 8.20 17.75
C GLY A 66 -3.18 9.15 17.91
N LEU A 67 -3.32 10.38 17.45
CA LEU A 67 -2.53 11.53 17.92
C LEU A 67 -3.20 12.80 17.39
N THR A 68 -3.86 13.49 18.27
CA THR A 68 -4.50 14.79 18.06
C THR A 68 -3.44 15.86 17.75
N PRO A 69 -3.55 16.59 16.64
CA PRO A 69 -2.75 17.80 16.46
C PRO A 69 -3.48 19.02 17.05
N ALA A 70 -2.65 19.92 17.58
CA ALA A 70 -3.00 21.18 18.18
C ALA A 70 -4.01 22.02 17.39
N ARG A 71 -4.84 22.72 18.16
CA ARG A 71 -5.77 23.81 17.85
C ARG A 71 -5.66 24.43 16.45
N ARG A 72 -6.66 24.14 15.63
CA ARG A 72 -7.01 24.94 14.46
C ARG A 72 -7.87 26.14 14.89
N THR A 73 -7.40 27.34 14.59
CA THR A 73 -8.24 28.52 14.51
C THR A 73 -9.25 28.35 13.37
N LYS A 74 -10.53 28.56 13.67
CA LYS A 74 -11.65 28.46 12.72
C LYS A 74 -11.59 29.60 11.71
N PRO A 75 -11.91 29.34 10.44
CA PRO A 75 -12.58 30.33 9.60
C PRO A 75 -14.09 30.17 9.76
N SER A 76 -14.77 31.27 9.96
CA SER A 76 -16.22 31.42 9.95
C SER A 76 -16.79 31.06 8.57
N GLY A 77 -17.60 30.04 8.50
CA GLY A 77 -18.34 29.62 7.30
C GLY A 77 -19.53 28.77 7.73
N THR A 78 -20.67 29.38 7.56
CA THR A 78 -22.09 28.96 7.55
C THR A 78 -22.48 27.54 7.95
N ALA A 79 -23.55 27.46 8.74
CA ALA A 79 -24.17 26.33 9.43
C ALA A 79 -24.75 25.19 8.54
N GLU A 80 -24.50 25.15 7.25
CA GLU A 80 -25.06 24.13 6.34
C GLU A 80 -24.22 22.86 6.18
N THR A 81 -22.99 22.83 6.67
CA THR A 81 -22.08 21.67 6.52
C THR A 81 -22.13 20.67 7.68
N ALA A 82 -22.82 20.97 8.76
CA ALA A 82 -22.92 20.08 9.92
C ALA A 82 -24.04 19.01 9.79
N ALA A 83 -25.05 19.25 8.97
CA ALA A 83 -26.18 18.32 8.76
C ALA A 83 -25.87 17.16 7.79
N ALA A 84 -24.77 17.22 7.04
CA ALA A 84 -24.39 16.18 6.08
C ALA A 84 -23.58 15.01 6.68
N CYS A 85 -23.27 15.04 7.97
CA CYS A 85 -22.35 14.09 8.60
C CYS A 85 -23.04 12.91 9.32
N GLN A 86 -24.36 12.90 9.41
CA GLN A 86 -25.15 11.84 10.10
C GLN A 86 -26.23 11.26 9.18
N LEU A 87 -25.85 10.67 8.05
CA LEU A 87 -26.73 9.72 7.38
C LEU A 87 -26.34 8.31 7.84
N GLU A 88 -26.80 7.92 9.01
CA GLU A 88 -26.96 6.51 9.36
C GLU A 88 -27.94 5.89 8.37
N LEU A 89 -27.70 4.65 7.95
CA LEU A 89 -28.73 3.89 7.24
C LEU A 89 -29.90 3.80 8.21
N ALA A 90 -31.01 4.47 7.92
CA ALA A 90 -32.22 4.34 8.71
C ALA A 90 -32.73 2.91 8.58
N LEU A 91 -32.25 2.05 9.44
CA LEU A 91 -32.77 0.70 9.69
C LEU A 91 -33.78 0.87 10.82
N GLU A 92 -34.95 1.42 10.48
CA GLU A 92 -36.07 1.39 11.42
C GLU A 92 -36.39 -0.07 11.72
N ALA A 93 -36.37 -0.44 13.00
CA ALA A 93 -36.85 -1.69 13.47
C ALA A 93 -38.37 -1.76 13.14
N GLY A 94 -38.74 -2.63 12.22
CA GLY A 94 -40.15 -2.93 11.98
C GLY A 94 -40.82 -3.34 13.30
N PRO A 95 -42.18 -3.21 13.42
CA PRO A 95 -42.93 -3.37 14.67
C PRO A 95 -42.94 -4.79 15.28
N GLY A 96 -41.89 -5.59 15.07
CA GLY A 96 -41.72 -6.94 15.62
C GLY A 96 -40.48 -7.14 16.51
N ALA A 97 -39.69 -6.11 16.77
CA ALA A 97 -38.40 -6.24 17.49
C ALA A 97 -38.44 -5.88 18.99
N ARG A 98 -39.63 -5.90 19.61
CA ARG A 98 -39.73 -5.83 21.07
C ARG A 98 -39.94 -7.24 21.62
N SER A 99 -38.90 -7.86 22.05
CA SER A 99 -38.75 -8.96 23.00
C SER A 99 -37.69 -9.97 22.52
N LEU A 100 -36.45 -9.71 22.86
CA LEU A 100 -35.38 -10.72 22.98
C LEU A 100 -34.13 -10.04 23.56
N ALA A 101 -34.34 -9.26 24.62
CA ALA A 101 -33.26 -8.86 25.51
C ALA A 101 -33.44 -9.70 26.78
N ALA A 102 -32.85 -10.88 26.82
CA ALA A 102 -32.47 -11.68 27.95
C ALA A 102 -32.38 -13.14 27.54
N GLU A 103 -31.22 -13.54 27.08
CA GLU A 103 -30.74 -14.92 27.28
C GLU A 103 -29.26 -14.91 26.86
N THR A 104 -28.42 -14.54 27.83
CA THR A 104 -27.00 -14.94 27.90
C THR A 104 -27.02 -16.41 28.21
N ASP A 105 -26.78 -17.27 27.23
CA ASP A 105 -26.33 -18.60 27.51
C ASP A 105 -25.31 -19.12 26.47
N ARG A 106 -24.38 -19.83 27.02
CA ARG A 106 -23.18 -20.43 26.46
C ARG A 106 -23.53 -21.50 25.44
N GLY A 107 -23.44 -21.17 24.20
CA GLY A 107 -23.58 -22.07 23.07
C GLY A 107 -23.67 -21.23 21.82
N GLN A 108 -22.64 -21.30 20.95
CA GLN A 108 -22.75 -20.72 19.61
C GLN A 108 -23.86 -21.44 18.86
N SER A 109 -25.11 -21.01 19.04
CA SER A 109 -26.22 -21.56 18.30
C SER A 109 -26.00 -21.21 16.82
N GLU A 110 -26.26 -22.15 15.92
CA GLU A 110 -26.08 -22.03 14.46
C GLU A 110 -26.72 -20.78 13.84
N SER A 111 -27.61 -20.11 14.56
CA SER A 111 -28.29 -18.89 14.13
C SER A 111 -27.65 -17.57 14.61
N GLY A 112 -26.69 -17.62 15.52
CA GLY A 112 -26.15 -16.42 16.17
C GLY A 112 -25.28 -15.57 15.24
N LEU A 113 -24.35 -16.21 14.54
CA LEU A 113 -23.40 -15.50 13.66
C LEU A 113 -24.10 -14.79 12.49
N TRP A 114 -25.09 -15.45 11.87
CA TRP A 114 -25.87 -14.84 10.79
C TRP A 114 -26.61 -13.58 11.24
N ARG A 115 -27.27 -13.64 12.42
CA ARG A 115 -27.95 -12.48 12.99
C ARG A 115 -27.00 -11.34 13.30
N GLN A 116 -25.81 -11.66 13.82
CA GLN A 116 -24.75 -10.66 14.05
C GLN A 116 -24.32 -10.00 12.74
N CYS A 117 -24.04 -10.79 11.70
CA CYS A 117 -23.65 -10.26 10.38
C CYS A 117 -24.69 -9.30 9.81
N LEU A 118 -25.97 -9.59 9.95
CA LEU A 118 -27.07 -8.78 9.40
C LEU A 118 -27.66 -7.79 10.42
N SER A 119 -27.11 -7.68 11.61
CA SER A 119 -27.58 -6.72 12.60
C SER A 119 -27.48 -5.28 12.08
N PRO A 120 -28.43 -4.39 12.40
CA PRO A 120 -28.40 -2.99 12.00
C PRO A 120 -27.09 -2.29 12.38
N ALA A 121 -26.57 -2.55 13.57
CA ALA A 121 -25.32 -1.97 14.03
C ALA A 121 -24.13 -2.37 13.15
N ASN A 122 -24.01 -3.68 12.83
CA ASN A 122 -22.93 -4.20 12.00
C ASN A 122 -23.04 -3.72 10.54
N LEU A 123 -24.25 -3.67 9.96
CA LEU A 123 -24.48 -3.15 8.61
C LEU A 123 -24.16 -1.65 8.51
N ASN A 124 -24.52 -0.85 9.52
CA ASN A 124 -24.17 0.57 9.58
C ASN A 124 -22.66 0.80 9.66
N GLU A 125 -21.97 0.02 10.48
CA GLU A 125 -20.49 0.07 10.53
C GLU A 125 -19.87 -0.37 9.20
N ALA A 126 -20.37 -1.41 8.58
CA ALA A 126 -19.94 -1.86 7.26
C ALA A 126 -20.13 -0.78 6.19
N TRP A 127 -21.29 -0.12 6.18
CA TRP A 127 -21.55 1.01 5.32
C TRP A 127 -20.58 2.17 5.58
N ARG A 128 -20.39 2.54 6.84
CA ARG A 128 -19.43 3.61 7.22
C ARG A 128 -18.04 3.35 6.66
N ARG A 129 -17.55 2.11 6.75
CA ARG A 129 -16.24 1.70 6.21
C ARG A 129 -16.21 1.76 4.67
N VAL A 130 -17.24 1.23 4.01
CA VAL A 130 -17.33 1.27 2.54
C VAL A 130 -17.39 2.71 2.05
N ARG A 131 -18.19 3.57 2.68
CA ARG A 131 -18.29 5.01 2.36
C ARG A 131 -16.96 5.72 2.53
N THR A 132 -16.26 5.50 3.64
CA THR A 132 -14.95 6.11 3.91
C THR A 132 -13.88 5.65 2.93
N ASN A 133 -13.92 4.38 2.51
CA ASN A 133 -12.99 3.86 1.51
C ASN A 133 -13.29 4.39 0.10
N GLY A 134 -14.54 4.75 -0.17
CA GLY A 134 -14.98 5.21 -1.48
C GLY A 134 -14.83 4.13 -2.55
N GLY A 135 -14.32 4.49 -3.69
CA GLY A 135 -14.02 3.58 -4.78
C GLY A 135 -15.00 3.68 -5.95
N ALA A 136 -14.67 2.98 -7.05
CA ALA A 136 -15.45 3.00 -8.28
C ALA A 136 -16.73 2.16 -8.17
N ALA A 137 -17.71 2.45 -9.02
CA ALA A 137 -18.93 1.65 -9.15
C ALA A 137 -18.63 0.23 -9.64
N GLY A 138 -19.47 -0.73 -9.24
CA GLY A 138 -19.44 -2.10 -9.75
C GLY A 138 -19.96 -2.22 -11.18
N ILE A 139 -20.53 -3.40 -11.52
CA ILE A 139 -21.14 -3.65 -12.83
C ILE A 139 -22.48 -2.93 -13.00
N ASP A 140 -23.13 -2.60 -11.90
CA ASP A 140 -24.42 -1.90 -11.81
C ASP A 140 -24.32 -0.38 -12.04
N GLY A 141 -23.11 0.16 -12.14
CA GLY A 141 -22.86 1.58 -12.30
C GLY A 141 -23.19 2.43 -11.05
N MET A 142 -23.68 1.83 -9.97
CA MET A 142 -24.06 2.56 -8.76
C MET A 142 -22.86 3.12 -8.03
N SER A 143 -22.85 4.43 -7.82
CA SER A 143 -21.82 5.11 -7.03
C SER A 143 -22.05 4.93 -5.52
N VAL A 144 -20.98 5.12 -4.72
CA VAL A 144 -21.07 5.12 -3.26
C VAL A 144 -22.04 6.20 -2.76
N ALA A 145 -22.12 7.35 -3.43
CA ALA A 145 -23.05 8.43 -3.06
C ALA A 145 -24.51 8.08 -3.31
N ALA A 146 -24.81 7.23 -4.29
CA ALA A 146 -26.19 6.80 -4.61
C ALA A 146 -26.71 5.69 -3.69
N PHE A 147 -25.84 4.97 -3.00
CA PHE A 147 -26.21 3.81 -2.20
C PHE A 147 -27.25 4.10 -1.09
N PRO A 148 -27.23 5.20 -0.33
CA PRO A 148 -28.24 5.45 0.69
C PRO A 148 -29.67 5.54 0.15
N ALA A 149 -29.85 6.13 -1.03
CA ALA A 149 -31.18 6.18 -1.68
C ALA A 149 -31.64 4.80 -2.13
N PHE A 150 -30.75 4.02 -2.72
CA PHE A 150 -31.00 2.63 -3.09
C PHE A 150 -31.39 1.78 -1.86
N TRP A 151 -30.64 1.90 -0.76
CA TRP A 151 -30.90 1.12 0.45
C TRP A 151 -32.27 1.44 1.07
N ARG A 152 -32.66 2.71 1.12
CA ARG A 152 -34.01 3.10 1.61
C ARG A 152 -35.13 2.48 0.78
N ALA A 153 -34.95 2.40 -0.53
CA ALA A 153 -35.98 1.84 -1.42
C ALA A 153 -36.00 0.31 -1.44
N HIS A 154 -34.83 -0.35 -1.32
CA HIS A 154 -34.70 -1.79 -1.59
C HIS A 154 -34.09 -2.59 -0.45
N GLY A 155 -33.66 -1.96 0.64
CA GLY A 155 -32.95 -2.62 1.75
C GLY A 155 -33.75 -3.77 2.38
N ALA A 156 -35.05 -3.56 2.62
CA ALA A 156 -35.94 -4.61 3.16
C ALA A 156 -35.99 -5.83 2.24
N GLN A 157 -36.06 -5.62 0.92
CA GLN A 157 -36.09 -6.72 -0.06
C GLN A 157 -34.73 -7.45 -0.10
N VAL A 158 -33.63 -6.73 0.04
CA VAL A 158 -32.28 -7.31 0.10
C VAL A 158 -32.13 -8.18 1.34
N LEU A 159 -32.55 -7.68 2.51
CA LEU A 159 -32.52 -8.43 3.76
C LEU A 159 -33.40 -9.70 3.68
N ALA A 160 -34.63 -9.59 3.15
CA ALA A 160 -35.48 -10.75 2.93
C ALA A 160 -34.83 -11.80 2.00
N LYS A 161 -34.16 -11.38 0.91
CA LYS A 161 -33.43 -12.30 0.04
C LYS A 161 -32.22 -12.96 0.74
N LEU A 162 -31.55 -12.25 1.63
CA LEU A 162 -30.47 -12.80 2.44
C LEU A 162 -31.01 -13.84 3.43
N GLU A 163 -32.05 -13.51 4.18
CA GLU A 163 -32.70 -14.42 5.14
C GLU A 163 -33.26 -15.69 4.48
N ASN A 164 -33.95 -15.55 3.35
CA ASN A 164 -34.49 -16.68 2.61
C ASN A 164 -33.43 -17.44 1.80
N GLY A 165 -32.17 -17.03 1.87
CA GLY A 165 -31.07 -17.67 1.14
C GLY A 165 -31.18 -17.56 -0.38
N THR A 166 -31.96 -16.61 -0.92
CA THR A 166 -32.16 -16.42 -2.37
C THR A 166 -31.25 -15.33 -2.94
N TYR A 167 -30.53 -14.58 -2.08
CA TYR A 167 -29.61 -13.55 -2.53
C TYR A 167 -28.51 -14.12 -3.44
N ARG A 168 -28.28 -13.49 -4.57
CA ARG A 168 -27.22 -13.84 -5.54
C ARG A 168 -26.27 -12.66 -5.68
N PRO A 169 -25.00 -12.79 -5.28
CA PRO A 169 -23.98 -11.76 -5.51
C PRO A 169 -23.83 -11.45 -7.00
N SER A 170 -23.58 -10.18 -7.30
CA SER A 170 -23.26 -9.76 -8.66
C SER A 170 -21.83 -10.15 -9.03
N PRO A 171 -21.56 -10.46 -10.30
CA PRO A 171 -20.19 -10.63 -10.78
C PRO A 171 -19.36 -9.36 -10.54
N VAL A 172 -18.06 -9.52 -10.28
CA VAL A 172 -17.18 -8.37 -10.12
C VAL A 172 -16.80 -7.76 -11.46
N ARG A 173 -16.69 -6.44 -11.54
CA ARG A 173 -16.21 -5.73 -12.73
C ARG A 173 -14.69 -5.75 -12.79
N ARG A 174 -14.10 -6.35 -13.83
CA ARG A 174 -12.65 -6.37 -14.02
C ARG A 174 -12.12 -4.98 -14.37
N THR A 175 -11.02 -4.60 -13.76
CA THR A 175 -10.23 -3.40 -14.09
C THR A 175 -8.77 -3.78 -14.01
N LEU A 176 -7.96 -3.32 -14.97
CA LEU A 176 -6.52 -3.57 -14.99
C LEU A 176 -5.79 -2.39 -14.35
N ILE A 177 -4.89 -2.69 -13.43
CA ILE A 177 -4.04 -1.68 -12.77
C ILE A 177 -2.58 -1.95 -13.14
N PRO A 178 -1.84 -0.96 -13.67
CA PRO A 178 -0.43 -1.14 -14.00
C PRO A 178 0.40 -1.55 -12.77
N LYS A 179 1.22 -2.60 -12.92
CA LYS A 179 2.21 -2.98 -11.90
C LYS A 179 3.43 -2.08 -12.00
N LYS A 180 4.12 -1.85 -10.88
CA LYS A 180 5.36 -1.06 -10.83
C LYS A 180 6.50 -1.71 -11.62
N THR A 181 6.51 -3.03 -11.68
CA THR A 181 7.53 -3.86 -12.36
C THR A 181 7.20 -4.16 -13.83
N GLY A 182 6.19 -3.50 -14.37
CA GLY A 182 5.65 -3.78 -15.70
C GLY A 182 4.51 -4.81 -15.67
N GLY A 183 3.70 -4.83 -16.74
CA GLY A 183 2.48 -5.63 -16.81
C GLY A 183 1.31 -5.05 -16.00
N GLU A 184 0.22 -5.80 -15.91
CA GLU A 184 -1.03 -5.38 -15.30
C GLU A 184 -1.46 -6.34 -14.19
N ARG A 185 -2.18 -5.80 -13.20
CA ARG A 185 -2.83 -6.58 -12.14
C ARG A 185 -4.34 -6.51 -12.36
N PRO A 186 -5.03 -7.63 -12.54
CA PRO A 186 -6.47 -7.64 -12.59
C PRO A 186 -7.05 -7.34 -11.19
N LEU A 187 -7.97 -6.39 -11.12
CA LEU A 187 -8.74 -6.05 -9.93
C LEU A 187 -10.22 -6.31 -10.21
N GLY A 188 -10.91 -6.97 -9.32
CA GLY A 188 -12.36 -7.17 -9.37
C GLY A 188 -13.07 -6.13 -8.50
N ILE A 189 -13.95 -5.32 -9.07
CA ILE A 189 -14.71 -4.31 -8.34
C ILE A 189 -16.13 -4.84 -8.10
N PRO A 190 -16.50 -5.23 -6.85
CA PRO A 190 -17.86 -5.62 -6.51
C PRO A 190 -18.81 -4.41 -6.55
N THR A 191 -20.11 -4.65 -6.65
CA THR A 191 -21.13 -3.61 -6.45
C THR A 191 -21.01 -2.98 -5.05
N VAL A 192 -21.56 -1.79 -4.87
CA VAL A 192 -21.54 -1.13 -3.54
C VAL A 192 -22.30 -1.98 -2.52
N LEU A 193 -23.43 -2.56 -2.94
CA LEU A 193 -24.23 -3.48 -2.10
C LEU A 193 -23.41 -4.69 -1.67
N ASP A 194 -22.76 -5.38 -2.62
CA ASP A 194 -21.92 -6.54 -2.30
C ASP A 194 -20.75 -6.16 -1.39
N ARG A 195 -20.17 -4.96 -1.55
CA ARG A 195 -19.12 -4.46 -0.65
C ARG A 195 -19.61 -4.29 0.78
N VAL A 196 -20.85 -3.79 0.97
CA VAL A 196 -21.42 -3.61 2.31
C VAL A 196 -21.68 -4.97 2.96
N ILE A 197 -22.27 -5.92 2.24
CA ILE A 197 -22.53 -7.27 2.76
C ILE A 197 -21.22 -8.01 3.06
N GLN A 198 -20.25 -7.97 2.15
CA GLN A 198 -18.93 -8.57 2.38
C GLN A 198 -18.19 -7.95 3.57
N GLN A 199 -18.33 -6.63 3.75
CA GLN A 199 -17.74 -5.93 4.88
C GLN A 199 -18.39 -6.34 6.20
N ALA A 200 -19.72 -6.49 6.20
CA ALA A 200 -20.44 -6.96 7.38
C ALA A 200 -20.03 -8.39 7.77
N LEU A 201 -19.91 -9.30 6.78
CA LEU A 201 -19.37 -10.65 7.00
C LEU A 201 -17.93 -10.60 7.54
N ALA A 202 -17.07 -9.78 6.92
CA ALA A 202 -15.65 -9.71 7.31
C ALA A 202 -15.44 -9.18 8.74
N GLN A 203 -16.34 -8.33 9.25
CA GLN A 203 -16.28 -7.82 10.62
C GLN A 203 -16.51 -8.94 11.64
N GLU A 204 -17.58 -9.69 11.49
CA GLU A 204 -17.94 -10.75 12.41
C GLU A 204 -17.03 -11.97 12.29
N LEU A 205 -16.75 -12.41 11.07
CA LEU A 205 -15.82 -13.51 10.82
C LEU A 205 -14.41 -13.16 11.29
N GLY A 206 -13.99 -11.90 11.18
CA GLY A 206 -12.72 -11.43 11.70
C GLY A 206 -12.55 -11.75 13.18
N GLY A 207 -13.59 -11.53 14.00
CA GLY A 207 -13.59 -11.89 15.42
C GLY A 207 -13.44 -13.39 15.65
N VAL A 208 -14.11 -14.22 14.85
CA VAL A 208 -14.07 -15.68 14.96
C VAL A 208 -12.67 -16.22 14.62
N PHE A 209 -12.01 -15.67 13.59
CA PHE A 209 -10.73 -16.20 13.12
C PHE A 209 -9.49 -15.55 13.76
N GLU A 210 -9.61 -14.36 14.38
CA GLU A 210 -8.45 -13.64 14.92
C GLU A 210 -7.60 -14.48 15.87
N ALA A 211 -8.23 -15.21 16.78
CA ALA A 211 -7.54 -16.09 17.73
C ALA A 211 -6.83 -17.29 17.08
N THR A 212 -7.16 -17.60 15.82
CA THR A 212 -6.53 -18.73 15.10
C THR A 212 -5.29 -18.32 14.31
N PHE A 213 -5.10 -17.04 14.07
CA PHE A 213 -3.98 -16.54 13.29
C PHE A 213 -2.67 -16.54 14.07
N SER A 214 -1.59 -16.84 13.38
CA SER A 214 -0.24 -16.78 13.93
C SER A 214 0.13 -15.37 14.41
N GLU A 215 0.89 -15.27 15.49
CA GLU A 215 1.50 -14.01 15.93
C GLU A 215 2.48 -13.43 14.90
N ASN A 216 3.00 -14.23 13.99
CA ASN A 216 3.90 -13.84 12.90
C ASN A 216 3.17 -13.43 11.62
N SER A 217 1.83 -13.39 11.62
CA SER A 217 0.99 -12.89 10.54
C SER A 217 0.47 -11.49 10.87
N TYR A 218 0.77 -10.49 10.02
CA TYR A 218 0.58 -9.07 10.34
C TYR A 218 -0.44 -8.32 9.46
N ALA A 219 -0.73 -8.82 8.26
CA ALA A 219 -1.61 -8.12 7.33
C ALA A 219 -3.08 -8.32 7.67
N TYR A 220 -3.88 -7.27 7.45
CA TYR A 220 -5.35 -7.30 7.52
C TYR A 220 -5.93 -7.69 8.89
N ARG A 221 -5.19 -7.49 9.95
CA ARG A 221 -5.58 -7.83 11.33
C ARG A 221 -5.69 -6.58 12.20
N PRO A 222 -6.62 -6.56 13.18
CA PRO A 222 -6.73 -5.47 14.14
C PRO A 222 -5.43 -5.31 14.95
N GLY A 223 -5.01 -4.06 15.17
CA GLY A 223 -3.84 -3.75 16.00
C GLY A 223 -2.49 -4.14 15.41
N ARG A 224 -2.43 -4.77 14.22
CA ARG A 224 -1.19 -5.18 13.55
C ARG A 224 -0.96 -4.39 12.27
N ASN A 225 0.29 -4.17 11.95
CA ASN A 225 0.66 -3.37 10.78
C ASN A 225 2.01 -3.81 10.17
N ALA A 226 2.35 -3.24 9.03
CA ALA A 226 3.60 -3.53 8.33
C ALA A 226 4.86 -3.18 9.14
N HIS A 227 4.81 -2.18 10.02
CA HIS A 227 5.92 -1.82 10.89
C HIS A 227 6.20 -2.92 11.92
N ASP A 228 5.18 -3.61 12.41
CA ASP A 228 5.34 -4.72 13.36
C ASP A 228 6.03 -5.91 12.68
N ALA A 229 5.64 -6.22 11.44
CA ALA A 229 6.33 -7.23 10.63
C ALA A 229 7.82 -6.87 10.42
N LEU A 230 8.12 -5.62 10.07
CA LEU A 230 9.50 -5.14 9.92
C LEU A 230 10.30 -5.18 11.23
N ARG A 231 9.66 -4.87 12.38
CA ARG A 231 10.29 -4.99 13.70
C ARG A 231 10.58 -6.44 14.05
N ALA A 232 9.68 -7.36 13.74
CA ALA A 232 9.88 -8.80 13.96
C ALA A 232 11.07 -9.32 13.14
N VAL A 233 11.16 -8.98 11.85
CA VAL A 233 12.31 -9.35 10.99
C VAL A 233 13.62 -8.75 11.53
N ARG A 234 13.59 -7.50 12.00
CA ARG A 234 14.76 -6.86 12.60
C ARG A 234 15.18 -7.54 13.91
N ALA A 235 14.23 -7.95 14.74
CA ALA A 235 14.51 -8.68 16.00
C ALA A 235 15.18 -10.02 15.70
N ALA A 236 14.66 -10.78 14.75
CA ALA A 236 15.26 -12.05 14.32
C ALA A 236 16.69 -11.85 13.75
N ALA A 237 16.93 -10.77 12.99
CA ALA A 237 18.28 -10.41 12.54
C ALA A 237 19.22 -10.07 13.72
N ALA A 238 18.72 -9.48 14.79
CA ALA A 238 19.50 -9.18 15.99
C ALA A 238 19.88 -10.46 16.75
N GLU A 239 19.05 -11.50 16.70
CA GLU A 239 19.29 -12.84 17.24
C GLU A 239 20.30 -13.66 16.40
N GLY A 240 20.76 -13.13 15.25
CA GLY A 240 21.74 -13.81 14.41
C GLY A 240 21.17 -14.56 13.21
N LEU A 241 19.87 -14.46 12.92
CA LEU A 241 19.26 -15.03 11.72
C LEU A 241 19.56 -14.11 10.52
N THR A 242 20.58 -14.47 9.76
CA THR A 242 21.16 -13.61 8.69
C THR A 242 20.82 -14.05 7.28
N GLU A 243 20.28 -15.26 7.12
CA GLU A 243 19.81 -15.77 5.85
C GLU A 243 18.28 -15.78 5.82
N ALA A 244 17.70 -15.63 4.65
CA ALA A 244 16.26 -15.57 4.47
C ALA A 244 15.80 -16.38 3.25
N VAL A 245 14.66 -17.03 3.41
CA VAL A 245 13.84 -17.53 2.32
C VAL A 245 12.83 -16.44 1.98
N ASP A 246 13.00 -15.82 0.82
CA ASP A 246 12.09 -14.82 0.24
C ASP A 246 11.19 -15.56 -0.76
N CYS A 247 9.94 -15.82 -0.39
CA CYS A 247 9.04 -16.66 -1.15
C CYS A 247 7.86 -15.85 -1.68
N ASP A 248 7.67 -15.86 -2.99
CA ASP A 248 6.57 -15.20 -3.73
C ASP A 248 5.59 -16.27 -4.25
N LEU A 249 4.32 -16.11 -3.94
CA LEU A 249 3.26 -17.00 -4.45
C LEU A 249 2.76 -16.51 -5.81
N LYS A 250 2.75 -17.40 -6.82
CA LYS A 250 2.33 -17.03 -8.18
C LYS A 250 0.84 -16.74 -8.23
N SER A 251 0.48 -15.46 -8.42
CA SER A 251 -0.92 -15.02 -8.54
C SER A 251 -1.83 -15.62 -7.47
N PHE A 252 -1.42 -15.55 -6.22
CA PHE A 252 -2.08 -16.19 -5.07
C PHE A 252 -3.60 -16.07 -5.11
N PHE A 253 -4.13 -14.85 -5.24
CA PHE A 253 -5.58 -14.61 -5.23
C PHE A 253 -6.32 -15.28 -6.39
N ASP A 254 -5.67 -15.53 -7.51
CA ASP A 254 -6.29 -16.12 -8.71
C ASP A 254 -6.31 -17.67 -8.64
N HIS A 255 -5.50 -18.27 -7.76
CA HIS A 255 -5.30 -19.73 -7.72
C HIS A 255 -5.86 -20.42 -6.46
N VAL A 256 -6.44 -19.67 -5.52
CA VAL A 256 -7.04 -20.25 -4.30
C VAL A 256 -8.10 -21.27 -4.67
N ASP A 257 -7.95 -22.50 -4.19
CA ASP A 257 -8.94 -23.56 -4.33
C ASP A 257 -10.16 -23.29 -3.44
N HIS A 258 -11.36 -23.26 -4.03
CA HIS A 258 -12.59 -22.91 -3.30
C HIS A 258 -12.97 -23.96 -2.29
N ASP A 259 -12.83 -25.25 -2.60
CA ASP A 259 -13.26 -26.33 -1.71
C ASP A 259 -12.35 -26.41 -0.50
N LEU A 260 -11.03 -26.28 -0.72
CA LEU A 260 -10.05 -26.22 0.36
C LEU A 260 -10.25 -25.00 1.26
N LEU A 261 -10.51 -23.82 0.67
CA LEU A 261 -10.80 -22.62 1.44
C LEU A 261 -12.10 -22.77 2.24
N MET A 262 -13.16 -23.28 1.61
CA MET A 262 -14.47 -23.44 2.27
C MET A 262 -14.40 -24.50 3.38
N ALA A 263 -13.65 -25.58 3.23
CA ALA A 263 -13.39 -26.53 4.31
C ALA A 263 -12.79 -25.83 5.52
N ARG A 264 -11.74 -24.99 5.33
CA ARG A 264 -11.10 -24.23 6.41
C ARG A 264 -12.02 -23.19 7.07
N VAL A 265 -12.91 -22.58 6.28
CA VAL A 265 -13.92 -21.69 6.87
C VAL A 265 -14.91 -22.50 7.71
N ALA A 266 -15.34 -23.67 7.23
CA ALA A 266 -16.27 -24.54 7.92
C ALA A 266 -15.71 -25.16 9.22
N ASP A 267 -14.40 -25.23 9.39
CA ASP A 267 -13.77 -25.67 10.65
C ASP A 267 -14.17 -24.79 11.84
N LYS A 268 -14.44 -23.52 11.63
CA LYS A 268 -14.81 -22.55 12.68
C LYS A 268 -16.22 -22.01 12.55
N VAL A 269 -16.79 -22.00 11.36
CA VAL A 269 -18.11 -21.45 11.07
C VAL A 269 -19.08 -22.60 10.81
N ARG A 270 -20.07 -22.79 11.69
CA ARG A 270 -21.11 -23.83 11.55
C ARG A 270 -22.36 -23.31 10.84
N ASP A 271 -22.58 -22.00 10.78
CA ASP A 271 -23.77 -21.39 10.15
C ASP A 271 -23.75 -21.60 8.63
N GLN A 272 -24.62 -22.47 8.16
CA GLN A 272 -24.74 -22.85 6.75
C GLN A 272 -25.14 -21.69 5.84
N ARG A 273 -25.82 -20.65 6.36
CA ARG A 273 -26.21 -19.46 5.57
C ARG A 273 -24.97 -18.62 5.27
N VAL A 274 -24.10 -18.45 6.27
CA VAL A 274 -22.80 -17.76 6.09
C VAL A 274 -21.94 -18.52 5.09
N LEU A 275 -21.78 -19.82 5.26
CA LEU A 275 -20.96 -20.66 4.34
C LEU A 275 -21.48 -20.60 2.90
N ARG A 276 -22.80 -20.75 2.70
CA ARG A 276 -23.41 -20.66 1.37
C ARG A 276 -23.19 -19.29 0.74
N LEU A 277 -23.30 -18.22 1.50
CA LEU A 277 -23.11 -16.87 0.99
C LEU A 277 -21.64 -16.62 0.59
N ILE A 278 -20.68 -17.05 1.40
CA ILE A 278 -19.25 -16.98 1.04
C ILE A 278 -18.99 -17.77 -0.24
N GLY A 279 -19.48 -19.01 -0.34
CA GLY A 279 -19.34 -19.84 -1.54
C GLY A 279 -19.97 -19.20 -2.79
N ARG A 280 -21.09 -18.45 -2.64
CA ARG A 280 -21.65 -17.66 -3.74
C ARG A 280 -20.77 -16.50 -4.16
N TYR A 281 -20.16 -15.79 -3.21
CA TYR A 281 -19.20 -14.72 -3.53
C TYR A 281 -17.98 -15.25 -4.29
N LEU A 282 -17.44 -16.38 -3.91
CA LEU A 282 -16.31 -17.00 -4.61
C LEU A 282 -16.68 -17.36 -6.07
N ARG A 283 -17.89 -17.84 -6.30
CA ARG A 283 -18.41 -18.28 -7.60
C ARG A 283 -19.20 -17.22 -8.38
N ALA A 284 -19.24 -15.97 -7.89
CA ALA A 284 -20.04 -14.91 -8.52
C ALA A 284 -19.61 -14.57 -9.97
N GLY A 285 -18.37 -14.87 -10.33
CA GLY A 285 -17.81 -14.61 -11.65
C GLY A 285 -17.28 -13.20 -11.81
N VAL A 286 -16.75 -12.93 -12.99
CA VAL A 286 -16.15 -11.66 -13.37
C VAL A 286 -16.69 -11.19 -14.71
N VAL A 287 -16.93 -9.90 -14.86
CA VAL A 287 -17.21 -9.23 -16.13
C VAL A 287 -15.93 -8.60 -16.63
N LEU A 288 -15.48 -9.02 -17.79
CA LEU A 288 -14.28 -8.54 -18.46
C LEU A 288 -14.49 -7.13 -19.03
N LEU A 289 -13.40 -6.52 -19.53
CA LEU A 289 -13.44 -5.18 -20.13
C LEU A 289 -14.29 -5.12 -21.41
N ASP A 290 -14.45 -6.23 -22.12
CA ASP A 290 -15.28 -6.40 -23.30
C ASP A 290 -16.77 -6.75 -22.97
N GLY A 291 -17.14 -6.79 -21.68
CA GLY A 291 -18.50 -7.09 -21.23
C GLY A 291 -18.81 -8.60 -21.10
N ARG A 292 -17.93 -9.51 -21.55
CA ARG A 292 -18.12 -10.95 -21.37
C ARG A 292 -18.07 -11.33 -19.90
N LYS A 293 -18.95 -12.28 -19.52
CA LYS A 293 -18.96 -12.86 -18.18
C LYS A 293 -18.17 -14.17 -18.17
N GLU A 294 -17.23 -14.29 -17.24
CA GLU A 294 -16.48 -15.50 -16.99
C GLU A 294 -16.81 -16.08 -15.63
N ARG A 295 -16.85 -17.40 -15.54
CA ARG A 295 -16.96 -18.11 -14.26
C ARG A 295 -15.62 -18.07 -13.54
N THR A 296 -15.67 -18.07 -12.22
CA THR A 296 -14.48 -18.15 -11.36
C THR A 296 -14.48 -19.50 -10.63
N PRO A 297 -13.95 -20.58 -11.26
CA PRO A 297 -13.89 -21.91 -10.62
C PRO A 297 -12.85 -21.95 -9.49
N ARG A 298 -11.91 -21.05 -9.49
CA ARG A 298 -10.86 -20.85 -8.49
C ARG A 298 -10.64 -19.37 -8.24
N GLY A 299 -9.95 -19.06 -7.16
CA GLY A 299 -9.51 -17.71 -6.83
C GLY A 299 -10.49 -16.94 -5.96
N VAL A 300 -9.94 -15.92 -5.29
CA VAL A 300 -10.68 -14.95 -4.48
C VAL A 300 -10.60 -13.59 -5.18
N PRO A 301 -11.73 -12.94 -5.48
CA PRO A 301 -11.72 -11.67 -6.21
C PRO A 301 -10.87 -10.61 -5.50
N GLN A 302 -9.84 -10.09 -6.15
CA GLN A 302 -9.02 -9.00 -5.60
C GLN A 302 -9.82 -7.70 -5.61
N GLY A 303 -10.17 -7.18 -4.41
CA GLY A 303 -10.85 -5.89 -4.26
C GLY A 303 -12.15 -5.95 -3.46
N GLY A 304 -12.64 -7.13 -3.10
CA GLY A 304 -13.73 -7.30 -2.14
C GLY A 304 -13.26 -7.15 -0.69
N PRO A 305 -14.09 -6.62 0.22
CA PRO A 305 -13.73 -6.48 1.64
C PRO A 305 -13.48 -7.80 2.37
N LEU A 306 -14.07 -8.89 1.92
CA LEU A 306 -13.92 -10.23 2.51
C LEU A 306 -12.61 -10.92 2.09
N SER A 307 -12.07 -10.57 0.93
CA SER A 307 -10.90 -11.25 0.33
C SER A 307 -9.64 -11.25 1.22
N PRO A 308 -9.31 -10.18 1.95
CA PRO A 308 -8.16 -10.17 2.86
C PRO A 308 -8.26 -11.19 3.99
N LEU A 309 -9.45 -11.34 4.58
CA LEU A 309 -9.71 -12.33 5.62
C LEU A 309 -9.58 -13.75 5.08
N LEU A 310 -10.19 -14.03 3.93
CA LEU A 310 -10.10 -15.35 3.28
C LEU A 310 -8.66 -15.71 2.90
N ALA A 311 -7.86 -14.73 2.50
CA ALA A 311 -6.44 -14.92 2.23
C ALA A 311 -5.68 -15.35 3.50
N ASN A 312 -5.94 -14.72 4.64
CA ASN A 312 -5.32 -15.13 5.90
C ASN A 312 -5.78 -16.52 6.34
N ILE A 313 -7.07 -16.85 6.22
CA ILE A 313 -7.59 -18.20 6.52
C ILE A 313 -6.89 -19.25 5.64
N MET A 314 -6.72 -18.96 4.35
CA MET A 314 -6.05 -19.87 3.41
C MET A 314 -4.60 -20.13 3.77
N LEU A 315 -3.87 -19.12 4.27
CA LEU A 315 -2.44 -19.21 4.58
C LEU A 315 -2.13 -19.60 6.03
N THR A 316 -3.11 -19.61 6.93
CA THR A 316 -2.91 -20.01 8.35
C THR A 316 -2.25 -21.39 8.51
N PRO A 317 -2.58 -22.43 7.73
CA PRO A 317 -1.88 -23.71 7.84
C PRO A 317 -0.38 -23.64 7.54
N LEU A 318 0.05 -22.78 6.60
CA LEU A 318 1.47 -22.52 6.35
C LEU A 318 2.13 -21.91 7.59
N ASP A 319 1.48 -20.92 8.21
CA ASP A 319 1.99 -20.31 9.45
C ASP A 319 2.17 -21.37 10.54
N ARG A 320 1.17 -22.23 10.73
CA ARG A 320 1.20 -23.31 11.73
C ARG A 320 2.28 -24.35 11.44
N GLU A 321 2.50 -24.68 10.18
CA GLU A 321 3.55 -25.61 9.79
C GLU A 321 4.94 -25.02 10.04
N LEU A 322 5.14 -23.73 9.75
CA LEU A 322 6.38 -23.03 10.06
C LEU A 322 6.63 -22.95 11.57
N GLU A 323 5.58 -22.67 12.37
CA GLU A 323 5.65 -22.70 13.84
C GLU A 323 5.99 -24.11 14.38
N ARG A 324 5.33 -25.14 13.86
CA ARG A 324 5.57 -26.54 14.24
C ARG A 324 7.01 -26.97 13.99
N ARG A 325 7.63 -26.46 12.93
CA ARG A 325 9.05 -26.68 12.59
C ARG A 325 10.01 -25.76 13.34
N GLY A 326 9.50 -24.90 14.23
CA GLY A 326 10.33 -23.93 14.96
C GLY A 326 10.95 -22.86 14.06
N ARG A 327 10.37 -22.61 12.88
CA ARG A 327 10.90 -21.61 11.95
C ARG A 327 10.50 -20.21 12.37
N ARG A 328 11.46 -19.28 12.40
CA ARG A 328 11.19 -17.85 12.58
C ARG A 328 10.76 -17.28 11.23
N PHE A 329 9.62 -16.59 11.19
CA PHE A 329 9.11 -15.98 9.96
C PHE A 329 8.33 -14.72 10.25
N ALA A 330 8.06 -13.94 9.21
CA ALA A 330 7.12 -12.83 9.23
C ALA A 330 6.34 -12.83 7.92
N ARG A 331 5.01 -12.88 8.01
CA ARG A 331 4.10 -12.87 6.87
C ARG A 331 3.24 -11.62 6.84
N TYR A 332 3.16 -10.99 5.68
CA TYR A 332 2.27 -9.88 5.41
C TYR A 332 1.43 -10.16 4.15
N ALA A 333 0.24 -10.72 4.33
CA ALA A 333 -0.60 -11.29 3.25
C ALA A 333 0.10 -12.46 2.56
N ASP A 334 0.34 -12.36 1.25
CA ASP A 334 1.06 -13.33 0.42
C ASP A 334 2.59 -13.12 0.38
N ASP A 335 3.09 -12.02 0.96
CA ASP A 335 4.52 -11.69 1.06
C ASP A 335 5.07 -12.17 2.41
N PHE A 336 6.06 -13.07 2.42
CA PHE A 336 6.63 -13.59 3.66
C PHE A 336 8.10 -13.95 3.54
N LEU A 337 8.78 -13.83 4.70
CA LEU A 337 10.17 -14.24 4.87
C LEU A 337 10.26 -15.32 5.94
N VAL A 338 11.00 -16.41 5.66
CA VAL A 338 11.46 -17.36 6.69
C VAL A 338 12.92 -17.05 7.00
N LEU A 339 13.28 -16.92 8.26
CA LEU A 339 14.57 -16.42 8.74
C LEU A 339 15.34 -17.54 9.43
N VAL A 340 16.58 -17.73 9.03
CA VAL A 340 17.43 -18.84 9.48
C VAL A 340 18.88 -18.38 9.67
N PRO A 341 19.69 -19.15 10.46
CA PRO A 341 21.06 -18.73 10.78
C PRO A 341 22.04 -18.88 9.62
N ASN A 342 21.85 -19.84 8.73
CA ASN A 342 22.81 -20.16 7.68
C ASN A 342 22.12 -20.62 6.39
N ARG A 343 22.90 -20.68 5.30
CA ARG A 343 22.41 -20.99 3.96
C ARG A 343 21.87 -22.41 3.81
N CYS A 344 22.49 -23.40 4.45
CA CYS A 344 22.03 -24.78 4.39
C CYS A 344 20.60 -24.91 4.97
N GLU A 345 20.37 -24.27 6.12
CA GLU A 345 19.03 -24.19 6.73
C GLU A 345 18.04 -23.44 5.83
N ALA A 346 18.47 -22.40 5.11
CA ALA A 346 17.60 -21.65 4.20
C ALA A 346 17.19 -22.49 2.99
N GLU A 347 18.10 -23.25 2.41
CA GLU A 347 17.81 -24.14 1.29
C GLU A 347 16.85 -25.26 1.71
N ARG A 348 17.06 -25.84 2.92
CA ARG A 348 16.14 -26.82 3.49
C ARG A 348 14.75 -26.21 3.74
N ALA A 349 14.69 -25.03 4.36
CA ALA A 349 13.43 -24.34 4.62
C ALA A 349 12.69 -23.96 3.32
N MET A 350 13.40 -23.60 2.26
CA MET A 350 12.80 -23.37 0.95
C MET A 350 12.13 -24.64 0.43
N GLY A 351 12.80 -25.77 0.47
CA GLY A 351 12.22 -27.06 0.06
C GLY A 351 10.97 -27.44 0.88
N GLU A 352 11.02 -27.22 2.19
CA GLU A 352 9.90 -27.47 3.11
C GLU A 352 8.68 -26.57 2.75
N VAL A 353 8.92 -25.27 2.51
CA VAL A 353 7.88 -24.30 2.12
C VAL A 353 7.27 -24.69 0.76
N VAL A 354 8.09 -24.98 -0.24
CA VAL A 354 7.61 -25.36 -1.57
C VAL A 354 6.75 -26.62 -1.48
N ALA A 355 7.23 -27.66 -0.82
CA ALA A 355 6.50 -28.92 -0.66
C ALA A 355 5.15 -28.72 0.03
N PHE A 356 5.08 -27.89 1.08
CA PHE A 356 3.84 -27.61 1.79
C PHE A 356 2.87 -26.75 0.96
N VAL A 357 3.37 -25.70 0.34
CA VAL A 357 2.54 -24.78 -0.49
C VAL A 357 1.93 -25.49 -1.69
N GLU A 358 2.71 -26.32 -2.37
CA GLU A 358 2.24 -27.02 -3.57
C GLU A 358 1.43 -28.28 -3.24
N GLY A 359 1.82 -29.03 -2.21
CA GLY A 359 1.12 -30.23 -1.78
C GLY A 359 -0.18 -29.94 -1.03
N GLU A 360 -0.09 -29.18 0.06
CA GLU A 360 -1.21 -29.01 0.99
C GLU A 360 -2.11 -27.80 0.64
N LEU A 361 -1.52 -26.71 0.14
CA LEU A 361 -2.30 -25.53 -0.21
C LEU A 361 -2.77 -25.49 -1.67
N LYS A 362 -2.24 -26.39 -2.51
CA LYS A 362 -2.49 -26.43 -3.96
C LYS A 362 -2.23 -25.08 -4.64
N LEU A 363 -1.25 -24.35 -4.10
CA LEU A 363 -0.77 -23.07 -4.62
C LEU A 363 0.57 -23.29 -5.32
N THR A 364 0.96 -22.38 -6.20
CA THR A 364 2.23 -22.48 -6.93
C THR A 364 3.22 -21.44 -6.41
N VAL A 365 4.43 -21.87 -6.09
CA VAL A 365 5.54 -20.96 -5.76
C VAL A 365 6.11 -20.35 -7.04
N ASN A 366 6.38 -19.07 -7.03
CA ASN A 366 6.99 -18.36 -8.14
C ASN A 366 8.51 -18.55 -8.13
N ALA A 367 9.02 -19.60 -8.75
CA ALA A 367 10.44 -19.93 -8.79
C ALA A 367 11.34 -18.81 -9.34
N ALA A 368 10.82 -17.97 -10.26
CA ALA A 368 11.59 -16.85 -10.81
C ALA A 368 11.80 -15.69 -9.83
N LYS A 369 10.98 -15.59 -8.80
CA LYS A 369 11.06 -14.51 -7.79
C LYS A 369 11.47 -15.01 -6.41
N SER A 370 11.11 -16.25 -6.08
CA SER A 370 11.49 -16.87 -4.81
C SER A 370 12.99 -17.19 -4.80
N ARG A 371 13.63 -16.92 -3.67
CA ARG A 371 15.08 -17.11 -3.56
C ARG A 371 15.51 -17.32 -2.11
N VAL A 372 16.64 -17.95 -1.98
CA VAL A 372 17.42 -17.99 -0.74
C VAL A 372 18.55 -16.98 -0.87
N ASP A 373 18.61 -16.00 0.02
CA ASP A 373 19.67 -14.99 0.02
C ASP A 373 19.89 -14.46 1.44
N ARG A 374 21.01 -13.73 1.61
CA ARG A 374 21.23 -12.99 2.86
C ARG A 374 20.10 -12.01 3.11
N LEU A 375 19.61 -11.96 4.33
CA LEU A 375 18.52 -11.04 4.72
C LEU A 375 18.80 -9.58 4.32
N ALA A 376 20.06 -9.14 4.39
CA ALA A 376 20.45 -7.78 3.97
C ALA A 376 20.21 -7.48 2.48
N ARG A 377 20.06 -8.51 1.64
CA ARG A 377 19.75 -8.38 0.21
C ARG A 377 18.27 -8.53 -0.10
N CYS A 378 17.50 -9.12 0.83
CA CYS A 378 16.05 -9.26 0.68
C CYS A 378 15.35 -7.92 0.89
N THR A 379 14.30 -7.68 0.12
CA THR A 379 13.44 -6.51 0.28
C THR A 379 12.08 -6.97 0.75
N PHE A 380 11.73 -6.61 1.98
CA PHE A 380 10.44 -6.93 2.57
C PHE A 380 9.67 -5.64 2.85
N LEU A 381 8.45 -5.54 2.36
CA LEU A 381 7.57 -4.38 2.53
C LEU A 381 8.24 -3.03 2.15
N GLY A 382 9.07 -3.05 1.10
CA GLY A 382 9.79 -1.86 0.64
C GLY A 382 10.99 -1.45 1.49
N CYS A 383 11.38 -2.26 2.46
CA CYS A 383 12.53 -2.05 3.34
C CYS A 383 13.54 -3.19 3.24
N ARG A 384 14.78 -2.94 3.63
CA ARG A 384 15.84 -3.92 3.86
C ARG A 384 16.28 -3.89 5.31
N ILE A 385 16.76 -5.01 5.81
CA ILE A 385 17.35 -5.09 7.15
C ILE A 385 18.86 -5.24 6.99
N GLU A 386 19.59 -4.14 7.17
CA GLU A 386 21.04 -4.11 7.04
C GLU A 386 21.68 -3.73 8.38
N ARG A 387 22.72 -4.46 8.81
CA ARG A 387 23.41 -4.20 10.09
C ARG A 387 22.44 -4.05 11.26
N LYS A 388 21.43 -4.93 11.31
CA LYS A 388 20.35 -4.94 12.34
C LYS A 388 19.49 -3.66 12.36
N GLN A 389 19.47 -2.89 11.28
CA GLN A 389 18.68 -1.67 11.13
C GLN A 389 17.72 -1.75 9.93
N ILE A 390 16.54 -1.19 10.08
CA ILE A 390 15.58 -1.04 8.98
C ILE A 390 16.03 0.11 8.10
N ARG A 391 16.20 -0.13 6.80
CA ARG A 391 16.56 0.84 5.77
C ARG A 391 15.56 0.85 4.64
N TRP A 392 15.44 1.96 3.96
CA TRP A 392 14.65 2.02 2.73
C TRP A 392 15.30 1.17 1.64
N SER A 393 14.50 0.45 0.87
CA SER A 393 15.00 -0.15 -0.37
C SER A 393 15.30 0.95 -1.41
N GLU A 394 16.22 0.68 -2.31
CA GLU A 394 16.56 1.60 -3.41
C GLU A 394 15.33 1.90 -4.27
N ALA A 395 14.53 0.86 -4.57
CA ALA A 395 13.29 1.00 -5.31
C ALA A 395 12.29 1.97 -4.65
N ALA A 396 12.17 1.94 -3.31
CA ALA A 396 11.30 2.86 -2.57
C ALA A 396 11.77 4.32 -2.67
N VAL A 397 13.09 4.55 -2.60
CA VAL A 397 13.69 5.88 -2.76
C VAL A 397 13.53 6.39 -4.19
N ASP A 398 13.72 5.53 -5.19
CA ASP A 398 13.60 5.91 -6.59
C ASP A 398 12.15 6.21 -6.97
N GLU A 399 11.18 5.46 -6.42
CA GLU A 399 9.76 5.76 -6.56
C GLU A 399 9.42 7.14 -5.96
N PHE A 400 9.90 7.42 -4.75
CA PHE A 400 9.74 8.73 -4.13
C PHE A 400 10.29 9.83 -5.03
N ARG A 401 11.53 9.66 -5.50
CA ARG A 401 12.18 10.63 -6.38
C ARG A 401 11.42 10.82 -7.70
N ALA A 402 10.95 9.74 -8.30
CA ALA A 402 10.17 9.80 -9.54
C ALA A 402 8.86 10.58 -9.34
N LYS A 403 8.12 10.31 -8.25
CA LYS A 403 6.88 11.02 -7.92
C LYS A 403 7.12 12.50 -7.62
N VAL A 404 8.14 12.83 -6.82
CA VAL A 404 8.52 14.22 -6.55
C VAL A 404 8.95 14.94 -7.82
N ARG A 405 9.73 14.29 -8.72
CA ARG A 405 10.07 14.85 -10.04
C ARG A 405 8.82 15.21 -10.83
N ARG A 406 7.83 14.34 -10.87
CA ARG A 406 6.55 14.58 -11.57
C ARG A 406 5.79 15.76 -10.95
N LEU A 407 5.62 15.79 -9.61
CA LEU A 407 4.92 16.85 -8.89
C LEU A 407 5.65 18.21 -8.95
N THR A 408 6.96 18.20 -9.15
CA THR A 408 7.80 19.40 -9.30
C THR A 408 8.28 19.60 -10.75
N SER A 409 7.56 19.04 -11.73
CA SER A 409 7.88 19.24 -13.14
C SER A 409 7.72 20.72 -13.53
N ARG A 410 8.68 21.24 -14.30
CA ARG A 410 8.65 22.62 -14.80
C ARG A 410 7.59 22.86 -15.86
N THR A 411 7.12 21.79 -16.50
CA THR A 411 6.09 21.82 -17.54
C THR A 411 4.67 21.59 -17.00
N TRP A 412 4.55 21.23 -15.72
CA TRP A 412 3.24 21.10 -15.10
C TRP A 412 2.63 22.48 -14.81
N GLY A 413 1.66 22.88 -15.61
CA GLY A 413 1.04 24.21 -15.67
C GLY A 413 0.04 24.51 -14.54
N VAL A 414 0.39 24.21 -13.29
CA VAL A 414 -0.46 24.45 -12.11
C VAL A 414 0.09 25.56 -11.22
N SER A 415 -0.77 26.14 -10.37
CA SER A 415 -0.35 27.10 -9.34
C SER A 415 0.64 26.47 -8.34
N MET A 416 1.47 27.29 -7.69
CA MET A 416 2.37 26.81 -6.65
C MET A 416 1.61 26.23 -5.47
N GLU A 417 0.50 26.81 -5.07
CA GLU A 417 -0.38 26.32 -4.01
C GLU A 417 -0.85 24.88 -4.29
N ARG A 418 -1.45 24.64 -5.46
CA ARG A 418 -1.87 23.29 -5.90
C ARG A 418 -0.68 22.31 -5.95
N ARG A 419 0.48 22.78 -6.43
CA ARG A 419 1.72 21.99 -6.49
C ARG A 419 2.19 21.56 -5.11
N LEU A 420 2.30 22.52 -4.18
CA LEU A 420 2.78 22.27 -2.84
C LEU A 420 1.78 21.47 -2.02
N GLY A 421 0.49 21.73 -2.13
CA GLY A 421 -0.55 20.90 -1.51
C GLY A 421 -0.52 19.44 -1.98
N SER A 422 -0.28 19.22 -3.29
CA SER A 422 -0.13 17.85 -3.82
C SER A 422 1.19 17.19 -3.37
N LEU A 423 2.28 17.96 -3.32
CA LEU A 423 3.57 17.49 -2.83
C LEU A 423 3.50 17.15 -1.33
N GLY A 424 2.96 18.04 -0.51
CA GLY A 424 2.83 17.86 0.93
C GLY A 424 2.05 16.60 1.29
N ARG A 425 0.87 16.41 0.69
CA ARG A 425 0.05 15.19 0.89
C ARG A 425 0.80 13.91 0.51
N TYR A 426 1.50 13.92 -0.62
CA TYR A 426 2.28 12.75 -1.04
C TYR A 426 3.43 12.46 -0.08
N VAL A 427 4.21 13.48 0.27
CA VAL A 427 5.40 13.34 1.13
C VAL A 427 4.99 12.90 2.54
N GLN A 428 3.94 13.50 3.12
CA GLN A 428 3.42 13.08 4.43
C GLN A 428 2.96 11.62 4.43
N GLY A 429 2.22 11.19 3.40
CA GLY A 429 1.76 9.80 3.28
C GLY A 429 2.92 8.83 3.12
N TRP A 430 3.88 9.13 2.22
CA TRP A 430 5.04 8.28 2.00
C TRP A 430 5.94 8.21 3.24
N PHE A 431 6.26 9.35 3.82
CA PHE A 431 7.13 9.41 4.98
C PHE A 431 6.46 8.84 6.24
N GLY A 432 5.14 8.99 6.37
CA GLY A 432 4.37 8.34 7.44
C GLY A 432 4.59 6.83 7.51
N TYR A 433 4.76 6.18 6.36
CA TYR A 433 5.10 4.76 6.27
C TYR A 433 6.60 4.51 6.47
N TYR A 434 7.47 5.22 5.75
CA TYR A 434 8.90 4.95 5.70
C TYR A 434 9.73 5.55 6.83
N ARG A 435 9.15 6.37 7.73
CA ARG A 435 9.82 6.97 8.90
C ARG A 435 10.41 5.97 9.88
N ILE A 436 10.00 4.69 9.84
CA ILE A 436 10.57 3.60 10.65
C ILE A 436 12.07 3.37 10.40
N SER A 437 12.57 3.78 9.24
CA SER A 437 14.00 3.67 8.88
C SER A 437 14.87 4.57 9.76
N ARG A 438 15.98 4.02 10.27
CA ARG A 438 16.96 4.77 11.10
C ARG A 438 18.06 5.45 10.31
N THR A 439 17.91 5.63 9.01
CA THR A 439 18.93 6.20 8.13
C THR A 439 18.85 7.73 8.05
N TRP A 440 19.29 8.41 9.11
CA TRP A 440 19.30 9.89 9.21
C TRP A 440 19.93 10.59 8.01
N GLY A 441 21.10 10.10 7.54
CA GLY A 441 21.78 10.69 6.39
C GLY A 441 20.94 10.71 5.12
N GLN A 442 20.24 9.61 4.82
CA GLN A 442 19.34 9.52 3.66
C GLN A 442 18.14 10.47 3.79
N VAL A 443 17.58 10.62 5.00
CA VAL A 443 16.47 11.55 5.26
C VAL A 443 16.90 12.98 4.93
N ARG A 444 18.07 13.42 5.43
CA ARG A 444 18.60 14.76 5.17
C ARG A 444 18.88 15.01 3.68
N GLU A 445 19.48 14.04 3.01
CA GLU A 445 19.77 14.18 1.58
C GLU A 445 18.50 14.23 0.72
N LEU A 446 17.48 13.43 1.08
CA LEU A 446 16.21 13.43 0.38
C LEU A 446 15.46 14.75 0.57
N ASP A 447 15.49 15.32 1.80
CA ASP A 447 14.90 16.61 2.13
C ASP A 447 15.59 17.76 1.36
N LYS A 448 16.92 17.84 1.42
CA LYS A 448 17.71 18.82 0.65
C LYS A 448 17.38 18.77 -0.83
N TRP A 449 17.31 17.57 -1.39
CA TRP A 449 16.99 17.38 -2.79
C TRP A 449 15.56 17.82 -3.11
N MET A 450 14.58 17.50 -2.28
CA MET A 450 13.19 17.89 -2.44
C MET A 450 13.02 19.41 -2.37
N ARG A 451 13.59 20.08 -1.36
CA ARG A 451 13.57 21.54 -1.22
C ARG A 451 14.23 22.23 -2.41
N ARG A 452 15.35 21.69 -2.93
CA ARG A 452 15.97 22.16 -4.16
C ARG A 452 15.01 22.08 -5.35
N ARG A 453 14.24 20.99 -5.49
CA ARG A 453 13.21 20.82 -6.52
C ARG A 453 12.12 21.88 -6.41
N VAL A 454 11.70 22.24 -5.22
CA VAL A 454 10.68 23.27 -4.98
C VAL A 454 11.22 24.66 -5.33
N ARG A 455 12.42 25.02 -4.87
CA ARG A 455 13.08 26.30 -5.21
C ARG A 455 13.22 26.49 -6.72
N GLN A 456 13.54 25.43 -7.46
CA GLN A 456 13.58 25.44 -8.92
C GLN A 456 12.23 25.81 -9.54
N CYS A 457 11.10 25.37 -8.95
CA CYS A 457 9.77 25.69 -9.46
C CYS A 457 9.43 27.18 -9.27
N TYR A 458 9.73 27.74 -8.10
CA TYR A 458 9.58 29.19 -7.86
C TYR A 458 10.42 30.00 -8.84
N TRP A 459 11.70 29.63 -9.03
CA TRP A 459 12.58 30.31 -9.98
C TRP A 459 12.06 30.26 -11.42
N LYS A 460 11.49 29.14 -11.85
CA LYS A 460 10.88 29.01 -13.18
C LYS A 460 9.62 29.87 -13.32
N GLN A 461 8.82 29.97 -12.27
CA GLN A 461 7.60 30.79 -12.26
C GLN A 461 7.94 32.30 -12.35
N TRP A 462 9.02 32.73 -11.76
CA TRP A 462 9.50 34.11 -11.83
C TRP A 462 10.26 34.37 -13.14
N LYS A 463 9.58 34.33 -14.26
CA LYS A 463 10.15 34.30 -15.61
C LYS A 463 11.15 35.41 -15.90
N ARG A 464 10.82 36.68 -15.52
CA ARG A 464 11.56 37.89 -15.88
C ARG A 464 12.44 38.43 -14.74
N GLY A 465 13.57 39.07 -15.08
CA GLY A 465 14.49 39.66 -14.12
C GLY A 465 13.83 40.63 -13.10
N PRO A 466 13.03 41.59 -13.55
CA PRO A 466 12.30 42.50 -12.64
C PRO A 466 11.38 41.74 -11.66
N THR A 467 10.67 40.72 -12.14
CA THR A 467 9.82 39.87 -11.28
C THR A 467 10.66 39.11 -10.24
N ARG A 468 11.80 38.53 -10.63
CA ARG A 468 12.74 37.87 -9.72
C ARG A 468 13.25 38.82 -8.66
N ARG A 469 13.69 40.02 -9.07
CA ARG A 469 14.17 41.06 -8.15
C ARG A 469 13.11 41.42 -7.12
N ARG A 470 11.90 41.78 -7.56
CA ARG A 470 10.78 42.15 -6.67
C ARG A 470 10.42 41.03 -5.70
N ARG A 471 10.38 39.77 -6.15
CA ARG A 471 10.06 38.62 -5.30
C ARG A 471 11.14 38.32 -4.28
N LEU A 472 12.44 38.36 -4.67
CA LEU A 472 13.55 38.18 -3.77
C LEU A 472 13.61 39.25 -2.68
N LEU A 473 13.43 40.55 -3.05
CA LEU A 473 13.37 41.66 -2.09
C LEU A 473 12.22 41.49 -1.10
N ARG A 474 11.03 41.10 -1.57
CA ARG A 474 9.87 40.85 -0.70
C ARG A 474 10.11 39.71 0.31
N LEU A 475 10.96 38.75 -0.04
CA LEU A 475 11.39 37.63 0.79
C LEU A 475 12.62 37.95 1.64
N GLY A 476 13.02 39.21 1.77
CA GLY A 476 14.08 39.65 2.65
C GLY A 476 15.51 39.49 2.10
N ALA A 477 15.67 39.21 0.81
CA ALA A 477 17.01 39.17 0.22
C ALA A 477 17.64 40.57 0.14
N HIS A 478 18.95 40.66 0.41
CA HIS A 478 19.66 41.94 0.50
C HIS A 478 19.67 42.69 -0.84
N PRO A 479 19.32 44.00 -0.87
CA PRO A 479 19.19 44.79 -2.11
C PRO A 479 20.41 44.81 -3.00
N THR A 480 21.62 44.83 -2.42
CA THR A 480 22.91 44.90 -3.17
C THR A 480 23.23 43.61 -3.93
N THR A 481 22.76 42.45 -3.44
CA THR A 481 23.06 41.15 -4.05
C THR A 481 21.96 40.63 -4.97
N VAL A 482 20.71 41.08 -4.76
CA VAL A 482 19.55 40.62 -5.52
C VAL A 482 19.68 40.84 -7.02
N HIS A 483 20.32 41.94 -7.46
CA HIS A 483 20.50 42.22 -8.88
C HIS A 483 21.35 41.16 -9.60
N LEU A 484 22.37 40.58 -8.91
CA LEU A 484 23.22 39.52 -9.41
C LEU A 484 22.41 38.25 -9.70
N ALA A 485 21.56 37.84 -8.74
CA ALA A 485 20.70 36.66 -8.91
C ALA A 485 19.63 36.91 -9.97
N SER A 486 18.93 38.06 -9.95
CA SER A 486 17.79 38.35 -10.81
C SER A 486 18.14 38.44 -12.30
N ARG A 487 19.35 38.94 -12.63
CA ARG A 487 19.88 39.03 -14.00
C ARG A 487 20.56 37.76 -14.50
N SER A 488 20.71 36.75 -13.63
CA SER A 488 21.39 35.51 -13.98
C SER A 488 20.73 34.79 -15.16
N ARG A 489 21.53 34.41 -16.15
CA ARG A 489 21.13 33.57 -17.29
C ARG A 489 21.22 32.07 -16.97
N LYS A 490 21.68 31.69 -15.77
CA LYS A 490 21.84 30.29 -15.34
C LYS A 490 20.47 29.63 -15.21
N GLY A 491 20.39 28.36 -15.61
CA GLY A 491 19.13 27.57 -15.57
C GLY A 491 18.55 27.42 -14.16
N CYS A 492 17.26 27.13 -14.07
CA CYS A 492 16.50 27.05 -12.81
C CYS A 492 17.11 26.08 -11.80
N TRP A 493 17.66 24.96 -12.27
CA TRP A 493 18.33 23.97 -11.41
C TRP A 493 19.62 24.49 -10.78
N ARG A 494 20.42 25.25 -11.53
CA ARG A 494 21.61 25.90 -10.98
C ARG A 494 21.24 27.00 -9.99
N MET A 495 20.22 27.79 -10.31
CA MET A 495 19.77 28.88 -9.45
C MET A 495 19.11 28.40 -8.14
N SER A 496 18.56 27.20 -8.10
CA SER A 496 17.97 26.64 -6.87
C SER A 496 18.99 26.36 -5.76
N THR A 497 20.29 26.37 -6.06
CA THR A 497 21.41 26.25 -5.10
C THR A 497 22.19 27.56 -4.94
N ASN A 498 21.73 28.65 -5.56
CA ASN A 498 22.36 29.95 -5.38
C ASN A 498 22.08 30.46 -3.96
N SER A 499 23.08 30.99 -3.27
CA SER A 499 22.98 31.46 -1.88
C SER A 499 21.90 32.52 -1.68
N ILE A 500 21.79 33.49 -2.61
CA ILE A 500 20.76 34.55 -2.54
C ILE A 500 19.35 33.96 -2.67
N VAL A 501 19.16 32.97 -3.56
CA VAL A 501 17.87 32.28 -3.72
C VAL A 501 17.55 31.43 -2.49
N GLN A 502 18.55 30.80 -1.87
CA GLN A 502 18.34 30.01 -0.64
C GLN A 502 18.07 30.89 0.56
N ALA A 503 18.73 32.04 0.67
CA ALA A 503 18.50 33.01 1.72
C ALA A 503 17.09 33.65 1.64
N ALA A 504 16.54 33.81 0.43
CA ALA A 504 15.18 34.30 0.23
C ALA A 504 14.12 33.22 0.41
N LEU A 505 14.38 32.00 -0.12
CA LEU A 505 13.49 30.86 -0.01
C LEU A 505 14.05 29.91 1.06
N THR A 506 14.03 30.35 2.33
CA THR A 506 14.57 29.57 3.45
C THR A 506 13.80 28.26 3.64
N ASN A 507 14.28 27.37 4.47
CA ASN A 507 13.57 26.13 4.78
C ASN A 507 12.29 26.43 5.57
N GLU A 508 12.38 27.32 6.54
CA GLU A 508 11.27 27.78 7.38
C GLU A 508 10.16 28.40 6.51
N TRP A 509 10.55 29.27 5.58
CA TRP A 509 9.57 29.84 4.64
C TRP A 509 8.90 28.77 3.77
N LEU A 510 9.67 27.79 3.26
CA LEU A 510 9.08 26.68 2.49
C LEU A 510 8.11 25.85 3.32
N GLU A 511 8.34 25.70 4.61
CA GLU A 511 7.43 25.02 5.54
C GLU A 511 6.11 25.78 5.70
N THR A 512 6.17 27.11 5.85
CA THR A 512 4.94 27.93 5.87
C THR A 512 4.14 27.83 4.58
N GLN A 513 4.79 27.46 3.45
CA GLN A 513 4.14 27.20 2.18
C GLN A 513 3.62 25.75 2.04
N GLY A 514 3.78 24.91 3.07
CA GLY A 514 3.27 23.53 3.09
C GLY A 514 4.27 22.47 2.57
N VAL A 515 5.56 22.77 2.50
CA VAL A 515 6.61 21.78 2.22
C VAL A 515 6.96 21.07 3.53
N PRO A 516 6.74 19.74 3.67
CA PRO A 516 7.08 19.04 4.90
C PRO A 516 8.59 19.04 5.20
N ASP A 517 8.96 19.13 6.45
CA ASP A 517 10.31 18.93 6.96
C ASP A 517 10.51 17.46 7.32
N LEU A 518 11.24 16.71 6.47
CA LEU A 518 11.50 15.28 6.71
C LEU A 518 12.39 15.05 7.94
N PRO A 519 13.47 15.79 8.17
CA PRO A 519 14.25 15.75 9.41
C PRO A 519 13.40 15.92 10.66
N ALA A 520 12.55 16.96 10.74
CA ALA A 520 11.70 17.21 11.89
C ALA A 520 10.70 16.06 12.12
N LEU A 521 10.04 15.57 11.07
CA LEU A 521 9.14 14.43 11.14
C LEU A 521 9.85 13.14 11.59
N TRP A 522 11.11 12.95 11.19
CA TRP A 522 11.91 11.81 11.60
C TRP A 522 12.29 11.89 13.08
N VAL A 523 12.75 13.06 13.55
CA VAL A 523 13.09 13.31 14.96
C VAL A 523 11.86 13.10 15.84
N ALA A 524 10.73 13.67 15.48
CA ALA A 524 9.47 13.52 16.22
C ALA A 524 9.02 12.05 16.36
N TYR A 525 9.32 11.22 15.38
CA TYR A 525 9.00 9.78 15.45
C TYR A 525 9.98 8.96 16.28
N HIS A 526 11.28 9.23 16.16
CA HIS A 526 12.32 8.43 16.82
C HIS A 526 12.67 8.90 18.22
N TYR A 527 12.39 10.17 18.51
CA TYR A 527 12.66 10.87 19.77
C TYR A 527 11.44 11.71 20.14
N PRO A 528 10.28 11.07 20.42
CA PRO A 528 9.11 11.82 20.85
C PRO A 528 9.42 12.57 22.14
N PRO A 529 8.91 13.81 22.31
CA PRO A 529 9.02 14.51 23.59
C PRO A 529 8.40 13.62 24.70
N PRO A 530 8.91 13.70 25.93
CA PRO A 530 8.29 13.02 27.06
C PRO A 530 6.81 13.44 27.15
N LEU A 531 5.94 12.46 27.40
CA LEU A 531 4.52 12.74 27.64
C LEU A 531 4.44 13.73 28.81
N GLU A 532 3.80 14.88 28.61
CA GLU A 532 3.48 15.76 29.71
C GLU A 532 2.65 14.95 30.72
N PRO A 533 3.00 14.99 32.02
CA PRO A 533 2.20 14.31 33.03
C PRO A 533 0.76 14.84 32.94
N GLU A 534 -0.21 13.94 32.92
CA GLU A 534 -1.61 14.33 32.93
C GLU A 534 -1.84 15.38 34.06
N PRO A 535 -2.54 16.48 33.79
CA PRO A 535 -2.85 17.45 34.82
C PRO A 535 -3.55 16.72 35.97
N LYS A 536 -2.93 16.76 37.17
CA LYS A 536 -3.51 16.15 38.36
C LYS A 536 -4.95 16.64 38.48
N ALA A 537 -5.87 15.70 38.51
CA ALA A 537 -7.27 16.00 38.73
C ALA A 537 -7.40 16.96 39.91
N PRO A 538 -8.22 18.04 39.82
CA PRO A 538 -8.37 18.96 40.90
C PRO A 538 -8.80 18.22 42.16
N ALA A 539 -8.07 18.41 43.26
CA ALA A 539 -8.39 17.82 44.56
C ALA A 539 -9.83 18.18 44.88
N LYS A 540 -10.68 17.18 45.12
CA LYS A 540 -12.04 17.37 45.57
C LYS A 540 -11.96 18.26 46.82
N ALA A 541 -12.48 19.47 46.72
CA ALA A 541 -12.66 20.37 47.88
C ALA A 541 -13.49 19.59 48.90
N ALA A 542 -12.90 19.36 50.07
CA ALA A 542 -13.60 18.80 51.21
C ALA A 542 -14.64 19.84 51.63
N VAL A 543 -15.90 19.53 51.36
CA VAL A 543 -17.02 20.28 51.97
C VAL A 543 -17.04 19.93 53.43
N ARG A 544 -16.77 20.95 54.28
CA ARG A 544 -17.03 20.92 55.70
C ARG A 544 -18.48 21.34 55.96
#